data_3ba5f22a8d1ca6a9e219b19308d95b03
#
_entry.id   3ba5f22a8d1ca6a9e219b19308d95b03
#
_cell.length_a   1.000
_cell.length_b   1.000
_cell.length_c   1.000
_cell.angle_alpha   90.00
_cell.angle_beta   90.00
_cell.angle_gamma   90.00
#
_symmetry.space_group_name_H-M   'P 1'
#
loop_
_entity.id
_entity.type
_entity.pdbx_description
1 polymer ?
#
loop_
_entity_poly.entity_id
_entity_poly.type
_entity_poly.pdbx_seq_one_letter_code
_entity_poly.pdbx_strand_id
1 'polypeptide(L)'
;LDFVFNVYQAFFLILCSAALNIIIMIRYPLTKILNFNETFYFLFYDLIQLVLLLSLTGGLTNPFCVLILAPIVIAATYLDSKRTVLIVSISVLSVTALVFLYFPFESVQLGINKNEFSRFGIFSIWAALVVTLIFISAYCFRVADESRKNTQALRETQLALSNEEKISALMSLTAAAVH
;
A
#
# COMPACT_ATOMS: atom_id res chain seq x y z
N LEU A 1 7.59 -27.83 20.69
CA LEU A 1 7.43 -26.95 19.52
C LEU A 1 8.79 -26.35 19.19
N ASP A 2 9.66 -27.16 18.59
CA ASP A 2 10.96 -26.70 18.10
C ASP A 2 10.74 -26.02 16.76
N PHE A 3 10.36 -24.75 16.80
CA PHE A 3 10.42 -23.86 15.66
C PHE A 3 11.90 -23.55 15.41
N VAL A 4 12.54 -24.23 14.46
CA VAL A 4 13.85 -23.82 13.92
C VAL A 4 13.63 -22.62 12.99
N PHE A 5 13.08 -21.61 13.57
CA PHE A 5 12.80 -20.32 12.97
C PHE A 5 13.79 -19.35 13.62
N ASN A 6 14.44 -18.53 12.84
CA ASN A 6 15.36 -17.53 13.35
C ASN A 6 14.54 -16.40 14.00
N VAL A 7 13.82 -16.76 15.10
CA VAL A 7 12.90 -15.90 15.86
C VAL A 7 13.58 -14.60 16.21
N TYR A 8 14.87 -14.62 16.54
CA TYR A 8 15.65 -13.43 16.86
C TYR A 8 15.75 -12.45 15.70
N GLN A 9 15.95 -12.95 14.46
CA GLN A 9 16.06 -12.11 13.26
C GLN A 9 14.70 -11.49 12.89
N ALA A 10 13.63 -12.27 12.95
CA ALA A 10 12.29 -11.77 12.67
C ALA A 10 11.86 -10.76 13.75
N PHE A 11 12.13 -11.04 15.02
CA PHE A 11 11.83 -10.12 16.11
C PHE A 11 12.63 -8.81 16.00
N PHE A 12 13.89 -8.91 15.61
CA PHE A 12 14.73 -7.73 15.34
C PHE A 12 14.18 -6.86 14.20
N LEU A 13 13.74 -7.48 13.09
CA LEU A 13 13.09 -6.77 11.98
C LEU A 13 11.81 -6.06 12.42
N ILE A 14 10.97 -6.72 13.21
CA ILE A 14 9.73 -6.13 13.74
C ILE A 14 10.05 -4.94 14.65
N LEU A 15 11.04 -5.07 15.53
CA LEU A 15 11.47 -3.98 16.42
C LEU A 15 12.02 -2.78 15.63
N CYS A 16 12.83 -3.03 14.60
CA CYS A 16 13.33 -1.97 13.71
C CYS A 16 12.18 -1.23 13.02
N SER A 17 11.16 -1.96 12.57
CA SER A 17 9.97 -1.36 11.97
C SER A 17 9.20 -0.50 12.96
N ALA A 18 8.92 -1.05 14.13
CA ALA A 18 8.21 -0.32 15.17
C ALA A 18 8.97 0.96 15.56
N ALA A 19 10.29 0.88 15.72
CA ALA A 19 11.12 2.03 16.03
C ALA A 19 11.08 3.10 14.92
N LEU A 20 11.17 2.70 13.65
CA LEU A 20 11.06 3.63 12.53
C LEU A 20 9.69 4.28 12.43
N ASN A 21 8.61 3.51 12.60
CA ASN A 21 7.27 4.07 12.62
C ASN A 21 7.07 5.08 13.76
N ILE A 22 7.62 4.82 14.94
CA ILE A 22 7.60 5.76 16.06
C ILE A 22 8.42 7.02 15.73
N ILE A 23 9.61 6.88 15.15
CA ILE A 23 10.46 8.02 14.74
C ILE A 23 9.72 8.87 13.69
N ILE A 24 9.08 8.24 12.70
CA ILE A 24 8.29 8.93 11.68
C ILE A 24 7.13 9.68 12.33
N MET A 25 6.41 9.04 13.24
CA MET A 25 5.28 9.65 13.96
C MET A 25 5.70 10.89 14.76
N ILE A 26 6.87 10.85 15.40
CA ILE A 26 7.42 11.97 16.17
C ILE A 26 7.94 13.09 15.23
N ARG A 27 8.57 12.71 14.12
CA ARG A 27 9.19 13.66 13.18
C ARG A 27 8.19 14.37 12.27
N TYR A 28 7.09 13.69 11.96
CA TYR A 28 6.05 14.19 11.06
C TYR A 28 4.74 14.39 11.85
N PRO A 29 4.43 15.61 12.30
CA PRO A 29 3.18 15.89 12.98
C PRO A 29 1.99 15.60 12.05
N LEU A 30 0.87 15.18 12.60
CA LEU A 30 -0.36 14.78 11.89
C LEU A 30 -0.92 15.85 10.91
N THR A 31 -0.46 17.09 11.06
CA THR A 31 -0.85 18.22 10.20
C THR A 31 -0.03 18.33 8.91
N LYS A 32 1.10 17.61 8.81
CA LYS A 32 1.97 17.68 7.63
C LYS A 32 1.46 16.73 6.54
N ILE A 33 1.01 17.29 5.42
CA ILE A 33 0.71 16.52 4.21
C ILE A 33 2.05 16.05 3.62
N LEU A 34 2.25 14.74 3.56
CA LEU A 34 3.44 14.12 2.98
C LEU A 34 3.49 14.39 1.46
N ASN A 35 4.69 14.68 0.97
CA ASN A 35 4.93 14.77 -0.46
C ASN A 35 4.85 13.38 -1.10
N PHE A 36 4.50 13.30 -2.39
CA PHE A 36 4.46 12.04 -3.14
C PHE A 36 5.77 11.25 -3.07
N ASN A 37 6.92 11.92 -3.02
CA ASN A 37 8.23 11.27 -2.88
C ASN A 37 8.40 10.65 -1.49
N GLU A 38 8.05 11.37 -0.43
CA GLU A 38 8.13 10.89 0.96
C GLU A 38 7.24 9.64 1.13
N THR A 39 5.99 9.72 0.67
CA THR A 39 5.05 8.60 0.71
C THR A 39 5.57 7.38 -0.06
N PHE A 40 6.17 7.61 -1.24
CA PHE A 40 6.76 6.54 -2.03
C PHE A 40 7.89 5.81 -1.28
N TYR A 41 8.82 6.56 -0.66
CA TYR A 41 9.93 5.94 0.08
C TYR A 41 9.46 5.18 1.32
N PHE A 42 8.42 5.67 2.02
CA PHE A 42 7.85 4.93 3.15
C PHE A 42 7.20 3.62 2.71
N LEU A 43 6.38 3.66 1.67
CA LEU A 43 5.74 2.44 1.14
C LEU A 43 6.76 1.45 0.58
N PHE A 44 7.81 1.94 -0.06
CA PHE A 44 8.90 1.11 -0.57
C PHE A 44 9.66 0.42 0.59
N TYR A 45 9.93 1.15 1.66
CA TYR A 45 10.54 0.59 2.86
C TYR A 45 9.66 -0.48 3.50
N ASP A 46 8.37 -0.19 3.71
CA ASP A 46 7.41 -1.14 4.29
C ASP A 46 7.31 -2.41 3.44
N LEU A 47 7.30 -2.27 2.11
CA LEU A 47 7.29 -3.40 1.19
C LEU A 47 8.55 -4.27 1.33
N ILE A 48 9.74 -3.65 1.31
CA ILE A 48 11.01 -4.40 1.45
C ILE A 48 11.04 -5.13 2.80
N GLN A 49 10.69 -4.45 3.87
CA GLN A 49 10.67 -5.04 5.21
C GLN A 49 9.72 -6.23 5.28
N LEU A 50 8.51 -6.10 4.72
CA LEU A 50 7.53 -7.18 4.70
C LEU A 50 8.05 -8.39 3.90
N VAL A 51 8.68 -8.14 2.74
CA VAL A 51 9.28 -9.19 1.90
C VAL A 51 10.41 -9.91 2.64
N LEU A 52 11.27 -9.17 3.35
CA LEU A 52 12.33 -9.76 4.18
C LEU A 52 11.75 -10.59 5.31
N LEU A 53 10.72 -10.09 5.99
CA LEU A 53 10.04 -10.84 7.05
C LEU A 53 9.43 -12.13 6.50
N LEU A 54 8.74 -12.07 5.37
CA LEU A 54 8.15 -13.24 4.71
C LEU A 54 9.22 -14.24 4.28
N SER A 55 10.36 -13.79 3.74
CA SER A 55 11.44 -14.68 3.33
C SER A 55 12.01 -15.49 4.51
N LEU A 56 12.01 -14.94 5.71
CA LEU A 56 12.44 -15.59 6.94
C LEU A 56 11.36 -16.49 7.56
N THR A 57 10.07 -16.22 7.28
CA THR A 57 8.94 -16.84 7.98
C THR A 57 8.14 -17.84 7.13
N GLY A 58 8.70 -18.31 6.01
CA GLY A 58 8.08 -19.33 5.17
C GLY A 58 7.59 -18.84 3.81
N GLY A 59 7.96 -17.62 3.42
CA GLY A 59 7.66 -17.08 2.09
C GLY A 59 6.18 -17.03 1.78
N LEU A 60 5.79 -17.58 0.65
CA LEU A 60 4.38 -17.60 0.20
C LEU A 60 3.49 -18.58 0.97
N THR A 61 4.05 -19.50 1.76
CA THR A 61 3.25 -20.39 2.60
C THR A 61 2.80 -19.73 3.90
N ASN A 62 3.38 -18.56 4.22
CA ASN A 62 2.97 -17.76 5.35
C ASN A 62 1.64 -17.04 5.03
N PRO A 63 0.58 -17.20 5.84
CA PRO A 63 -0.70 -16.54 5.61
C PRO A 63 -0.61 -15.00 5.58
N PHE A 64 0.43 -14.43 6.19
CA PHE A 64 0.67 -12.99 6.16
C PHE A 64 1.19 -12.47 4.82
N CYS A 65 1.43 -13.32 3.82
CA CYS A 65 1.80 -12.88 2.47
C CYS A 65 0.74 -11.95 1.84
N VAL A 66 -0.52 -12.05 2.27
CA VAL A 66 -1.60 -11.16 1.84
C VAL A 66 -1.36 -9.69 2.21
N LEU A 67 -0.55 -9.42 3.24
CA LEU A 67 -0.22 -8.05 3.67
C LEU A 67 0.55 -7.25 2.61
N ILE A 68 1.13 -7.92 1.59
CA ILE A 68 1.75 -7.24 0.44
C ILE A 68 0.74 -6.34 -0.30
N LEU A 69 -0.55 -6.62 -0.18
CA LEU A 69 -1.60 -5.79 -0.76
C LEU A 69 -1.69 -4.39 -0.12
N ALA A 70 -1.36 -4.25 1.16
CA ALA A 70 -1.54 -2.99 1.89
C ALA A 70 -0.74 -1.82 1.28
N PRO A 71 0.59 -1.90 1.06
CA PRO A 71 1.33 -0.81 0.43
C PRO A 71 0.86 -0.51 -1.00
N ILE A 72 0.33 -1.50 -1.73
CA ILE A 72 -0.19 -1.32 -3.09
C ILE A 72 -1.49 -0.52 -3.09
N VAL A 73 -2.43 -0.86 -2.21
CA VAL A 73 -3.70 -0.12 -2.06
C VAL A 73 -3.43 1.33 -1.69
N ILE A 74 -2.51 1.57 -0.75
CA ILE A 74 -2.11 2.91 -0.36
C ILE A 74 -1.44 3.65 -1.53
N ALA A 75 -0.51 3.00 -2.25
CA ALA A 75 0.13 3.58 -3.42
C ALA A 75 -0.87 3.97 -4.50
N ALA A 76 -1.82 3.09 -4.83
CA ALA A 76 -2.85 3.34 -5.83
C ALA A 76 -3.78 4.50 -5.45
N THR A 77 -4.01 4.72 -4.15
CA THR A 77 -4.89 5.77 -3.65
C THR A 77 -4.20 7.14 -3.57
N TYR A 78 -2.94 7.18 -3.13
CA TYR A 78 -2.25 8.44 -2.80
C TYR A 78 -1.19 8.89 -3.81
N LEU A 79 -0.55 7.96 -4.53
CA LEU A 79 0.52 8.27 -5.46
C LEU A 79 0.01 8.58 -6.88
N ASP A 80 0.89 9.15 -7.69
CA ASP A 80 0.69 9.30 -9.13
C ASP A 80 0.85 7.96 -9.86
N SER A 81 0.34 7.87 -11.09
CA SER A 81 0.34 6.66 -11.92
C SER A 81 1.72 6.01 -12.04
N LYS A 82 2.77 6.83 -12.26
CA LYS A 82 4.14 6.33 -12.47
C LYS A 82 4.68 5.63 -11.24
N ARG A 83 4.52 6.23 -10.06
CA ARG A 83 4.98 5.68 -8.78
C ARG A 83 4.16 4.48 -8.35
N THR A 84 2.84 4.52 -8.59
CA THR A 84 1.96 3.37 -8.34
C THR A 84 2.39 2.16 -9.17
N VAL A 85 2.59 2.32 -10.47
CA VAL A 85 3.06 1.23 -11.35
C VAL A 85 4.42 0.70 -10.87
N LEU A 86 5.31 1.58 -10.41
CA LEU A 86 6.63 1.17 -9.91
C LEU A 86 6.52 0.33 -8.63
N ILE A 87 5.70 0.73 -7.65
CA ILE A 87 5.45 -0.06 -6.43
C ILE A 87 4.82 -1.42 -6.78
N VAL A 88 3.82 -1.44 -7.67
CA VAL A 88 3.18 -2.69 -8.13
C VAL A 88 4.19 -3.61 -8.80
N SER A 89 5.02 -3.07 -9.70
CA SER A 89 6.06 -3.86 -10.39
C SER A 89 7.07 -4.46 -9.41
N ILE A 90 7.52 -3.67 -8.42
CA ILE A 90 8.42 -4.14 -7.37
C ILE A 90 7.74 -5.22 -6.52
N SER A 91 6.46 -5.05 -6.19
CA SER A 91 5.69 -6.04 -5.42
C SER A 91 5.56 -7.37 -6.17
N VAL A 92 5.25 -7.33 -7.47
CA VAL A 92 5.19 -8.54 -8.31
C VAL A 92 6.55 -9.22 -8.41
N LEU A 93 7.63 -8.45 -8.59
CA LEU A 93 8.99 -8.99 -8.59
C LEU A 93 9.35 -9.61 -7.23
N SER A 94 8.98 -8.97 -6.13
CA SER A 94 9.22 -9.46 -4.78
C SER A 94 8.47 -10.77 -4.50
N VAL A 95 7.20 -10.85 -4.88
CA VAL A 95 6.40 -12.09 -4.77
C VAL A 95 7.00 -13.21 -5.62
N THR A 96 7.49 -12.88 -6.82
CA THR A 96 8.18 -13.85 -7.68
C THR A 96 9.52 -14.29 -7.08
N ALA A 97 10.29 -13.36 -6.53
CA ALA A 97 11.54 -13.68 -5.84
C ALA A 97 11.30 -14.57 -4.61
N LEU A 98 10.23 -14.37 -3.85
CA LEU A 98 9.88 -15.21 -2.70
C LEU A 98 9.63 -16.67 -3.07
N VAL A 99 9.22 -16.98 -4.31
CA VAL A 99 9.12 -18.38 -4.79
C VAL A 99 10.48 -19.07 -4.77
N PHE A 100 11.56 -18.34 -5.09
CA PHE A 100 12.91 -18.88 -5.22
C PHE A 100 13.75 -18.74 -3.94
N LEU A 101 13.51 -17.70 -3.15
CA LEU A 101 14.30 -17.32 -1.98
C LEU A 101 13.72 -17.79 -0.65
N TYR A 102 12.58 -18.51 -0.68
CA TYR A 102 11.93 -18.89 0.54
C TYR A 102 12.75 -19.91 1.33
N PHE A 103 12.94 -19.67 2.61
CA PHE A 103 13.44 -20.65 3.55
C PHE A 103 12.26 -21.55 3.97
N PRO A 104 12.32 -22.88 3.71
CA PRO A 104 11.21 -23.75 4.05
C PRO A 104 10.96 -23.70 5.55
N PHE A 105 9.77 -23.26 5.93
CA PHE A 105 9.26 -23.46 7.27
C PHE A 105 9.16 -24.98 7.45
N GLU A 106 10.01 -25.57 8.27
CA GLU A 106 9.87 -26.97 8.66
C GLU A 106 8.57 -27.14 9.44
N SER A 107 7.49 -27.28 8.69
CA SER A 107 6.22 -27.67 9.26
C SER A 107 6.40 -29.08 9.83
N VAL A 108 6.44 -29.14 11.16
CA VAL A 108 6.28 -30.35 11.93
C VAL A 108 5.13 -31.16 11.32
N GLN A 109 5.48 -32.28 10.76
CA GLN A 109 4.74 -33.51 10.52
C GLN A 109 3.22 -33.47 10.78
N LEU A 110 2.47 -33.02 9.82
CA LEU A 110 1.17 -33.62 9.52
C LEU A 110 1.44 -34.55 8.34
N GLY A 111 1.35 -35.88 8.56
CA GLY A 111 1.72 -36.98 7.67
C GLY A 111 1.16 -36.99 6.25
N ILE A 112 1.21 -35.89 5.54
CA ILE A 112 0.78 -35.71 4.16
C ILE A 112 2.04 -35.70 3.30
N ASN A 113 2.08 -36.58 2.31
CA ASN A 113 3.18 -36.76 1.36
C ASN A 113 3.77 -35.42 0.87
N LYS A 114 4.98 -35.14 1.31
CA LYS A 114 5.71 -33.84 1.22
C LYS A 114 6.02 -33.35 -0.20
N ASN A 115 5.89 -34.16 -1.24
CA ASN A 115 6.55 -33.88 -2.53
C ASN A 115 5.63 -33.35 -3.65
N GLU A 116 4.33 -33.57 -3.61
CA GLU A 116 3.43 -33.10 -4.69
C GLU A 116 2.61 -31.87 -4.34
N PHE A 117 2.19 -31.73 -3.10
CA PHE A 117 1.41 -30.55 -2.66
C PHE A 117 2.27 -29.29 -2.56
N SER A 118 3.57 -29.42 -2.36
CA SER A 118 4.47 -28.31 -2.08
C SER A 118 4.69 -27.38 -3.29
N ARG A 119 5.04 -27.90 -4.46
CA ARG A 119 5.37 -27.07 -5.63
C ARG A 119 4.15 -26.49 -6.32
N PHE A 120 3.14 -27.30 -6.55
CA PHE A 120 1.91 -26.87 -7.21
C PHE A 120 1.13 -25.86 -6.36
N GLY A 121 1.08 -26.11 -5.04
CA GLY A 121 0.44 -25.19 -4.09
C GLY A 121 1.11 -23.83 -4.02
N ILE A 122 2.45 -23.78 -3.96
CA ILE A 122 3.22 -22.52 -3.94
C ILE A 122 3.01 -21.74 -5.26
N PHE A 123 3.02 -22.44 -6.40
CA PHE A 123 2.79 -21.81 -7.69
C PHE A 123 1.37 -21.26 -7.82
N SER A 124 0.38 -21.98 -7.28
CA SER A 124 -1.01 -21.52 -7.25
C SER A 124 -1.19 -20.28 -6.39
N ILE A 125 -0.56 -20.22 -5.21
CA ILE A 125 -0.57 -19.03 -4.33
C ILE A 125 0.13 -17.87 -5.02
N TRP A 126 1.28 -18.10 -5.65
CA TRP A 126 1.98 -17.08 -6.42
C TRP A 126 1.10 -16.50 -7.53
N ALA A 127 0.50 -17.35 -8.36
CA ALA A 127 -0.38 -16.91 -9.45
C ALA A 127 -1.59 -16.12 -8.92
N ALA A 128 -2.23 -16.61 -7.87
CA ALA A 128 -3.35 -15.94 -7.23
C ALA A 128 -2.94 -14.55 -6.69
N LEU A 129 -1.80 -14.44 -6.03
CA LEU A 129 -1.28 -13.17 -5.52
C LEU A 129 -0.97 -12.21 -6.66
N VAL A 130 -0.26 -12.62 -7.70
CA VAL A 130 0.09 -11.77 -8.84
C VAL A 130 -1.17 -11.22 -9.52
N VAL A 131 -2.15 -12.07 -9.79
CA VAL A 131 -3.44 -11.64 -10.38
C VAL A 131 -4.15 -10.65 -9.44
N THR A 132 -4.18 -10.93 -8.14
CA THR A 132 -4.81 -10.07 -7.13
C THR A 132 -4.11 -8.72 -7.04
N LEU A 133 -2.77 -8.69 -7.02
CA LEU A 133 -1.97 -7.47 -6.99
C LEU A 133 -2.29 -6.55 -8.18
N ILE A 134 -2.30 -7.11 -9.39
CA ILE A 134 -2.60 -6.36 -10.62
C ILE A 134 -4.05 -5.86 -10.60
N PHE A 135 -5.00 -6.73 -10.27
CA PHE A 135 -6.42 -6.39 -10.28
C PHE A 135 -6.75 -5.30 -9.24
N ILE A 136 -6.32 -5.50 -7.99
CA ILE A 136 -6.60 -4.54 -6.91
C ILE A 136 -5.93 -3.20 -7.19
N SER A 137 -4.68 -3.19 -7.68
CA SER A 137 -4.00 -1.94 -8.01
C SER A 137 -4.72 -1.15 -9.10
N ALA A 138 -5.14 -1.82 -10.17
CA ALA A 138 -5.88 -1.20 -11.27
C ALA A 138 -7.25 -0.65 -10.79
N TYR A 139 -7.94 -1.42 -9.96
CA TYR A 139 -9.24 -1.02 -9.41
C TYR A 139 -9.11 0.17 -8.46
N CYS A 140 -8.21 0.10 -7.47
CA CYS A 140 -8.00 1.20 -6.53
C CYS A 140 -7.53 2.47 -7.22
N PHE A 141 -6.63 2.35 -8.21
CA PHE A 141 -6.20 3.50 -9.00
C PHE A 141 -7.37 4.17 -9.74
N ARG A 142 -8.25 3.37 -10.35
CA ARG A 142 -9.44 3.87 -11.04
C ARG A 142 -10.39 4.61 -10.11
N VAL A 143 -10.70 4.01 -8.97
CA VAL A 143 -11.57 4.62 -7.94
C VAL A 143 -10.97 5.92 -7.39
N ALA A 144 -9.65 5.92 -7.14
CA ALA A 144 -8.95 7.12 -6.66
C ALA A 144 -8.95 8.25 -7.70
N ASP A 145 -8.74 7.94 -8.99
CA ASP A 145 -8.77 8.92 -10.07
C ASP A 145 -10.17 9.53 -10.24
N GLU A 146 -11.21 8.70 -10.20
CA GLU A 146 -12.60 9.15 -10.23
C GLU A 146 -12.95 10.03 -9.02
N SER A 147 -12.54 9.64 -7.82
CA SER A 147 -12.74 10.43 -6.60
C SER A 147 -12.06 11.79 -6.68
N ARG A 148 -10.84 11.86 -7.24
CA ARG A 148 -10.11 13.12 -7.46
C ARG A 148 -10.86 14.04 -8.43
N LYS A 149 -11.35 13.51 -9.54
CA LYS A 149 -12.13 14.26 -10.54
C LYS A 149 -13.42 14.82 -9.93
N ASN A 150 -14.15 14.00 -9.17
CA ASN A 150 -15.37 14.42 -8.49
C ASN A 150 -15.10 15.54 -7.47
N THR A 151 -14.01 15.41 -6.68
CA THR A 151 -13.63 16.44 -5.71
C THR A 151 -13.23 17.75 -6.41
N GLN A 152 -12.56 17.67 -7.55
CA GLN A 152 -12.20 18.85 -8.34
C GLN A 152 -13.43 19.54 -8.91
N ALA A 153 -14.37 18.81 -9.50
CA ALA A 153 -15.63 19.37 -10.02
C ALA A 153 -16.46 20.05 -8.91
N LEU A 154 -16.52 19.44 -7.72
CA LEU A 154 -17.19 20.05 -6.56
C LEU A 154 -16.52 21.37 -6.15
N ARG A 155 -15.19 21.44 -6.11
CA ARG A 155 -14.45 22.67 -5.80
C ARG A 155 -14.72 23.77 -6.82
N GLU A 156 -14.73 23.44 -8.11
CA GLU A 156 -14.99 24.38 -9.19
C GLU A 156 -16.43 24.94 -9.07
N THR A 157 -17.41 24.09 -8.76
CA THR A 157 -18.79 24.51 -8.53
C THR A 157 -18.93 25.42 -7.31
N GLN A 158 -18.25 25.09 -6.21
CA GLN A 158 -18.25 25.93 -5.00
C GLN A 158 -17.61 27.30 -5.24
N LEU A 159 -16.52 27.35 -6.01
CA LEU A 159 -15.88 28.62 -6.38
C LEU A 159 -16.77 29.46 -7.28
N ALA A 160 -17.48 28.85 -8.23
CA ALA A 160 -18.45 29.56 -9.09
C ALA A 160 -19.60 30.16 -8.26
N LEU A 161 -20.20 29.39 -7.36
CA LEU A 161 -21.25 29.86 -6.45
C LEU A 161 -20.76 31.01 -5.55
N SER A 162 -19.58 30.86 -4.94
CA SER A 162 -19.01 31.93 -4.10
C SER A 162 -18.75 33.22 -4.88
N ASN A 163 -18.34 33.13 -6.14
CA ASN A 163 -18.17 34.31 -6.99
C ASN A 163 -19.50 34.95 -7.35
N GLU A 164 -20.52 34.14 -7.64
CA GLU A 164 -21.87 34.65 -7.92
C GLU A 164 -22.48 35.37 -6.70
N GLU A 165 -22.30 34.78 -5.49
CA GLU A 165 -22.75 35.45 -4.25
C GLU A 165 -22.02 36.76 -4.02
N LYS A 166 -20.72 36.85 -4.27
CA LYS A 166 -19.96 38.11 -4.16
C LYS A 166 -20.42 39.14 -5.15
N ILE A 167 -20.69 38.78 -6.41
CA ILE A 167 -21.20 39.68 -7.42
C ILE A 167 -22.60 40.18 -7.04
N SER A 168 -23.47 39.30 -6.58
CA SER A 168 -24.83 39.65 -6.12
C SER A 168 -24.78 40.61 -4.93
N ALA A 169 -23.90 40.35 -3.95
CA ALA A 169 -23.70 41.26 -2.81
C ALA A 169 -23.19 42.64 -3.24
N LEU A 170 -22.25 42.71 -4.17
CA LEU A 170 -21.76 43.99 -4.73
C LEU A 170 -22.87 44.75 -5.48
N MET A 171 -23.68 44.05 -6.28
CA MET A 171 -24.79 44.65 -6.98
C MET A 171 -25.85 45.20 -6.01
N SER A 172 -26.16 44.50 -4.92
CA SER A 172 -27.08 44.96 -3.90
C SER A 172 -26.59 46.20 -3.17
N LEU A 173 -25.27 46.26 -2.86
CA LEU A 173 -24.63 47.43 -2.24
C LEU A 173 -24.59 48.63 -3.17
N THR A 174 -24.31 48.44 -4.46
CA THR A 174 -24.33 49.51 -5.44
C THR A 174 -25.75 50.04 -5.67
N ALA A 175 -26.79 49.18 -5.71
CA ALA A 175 -28.17 49.60 -5.79
C ALA A 175 -28.61 50.42 -4.57
N ALA A 176 -28.16 50.00 -3.36
CA ALA A 176 -28.44 50.73 -2.12
C ALA A 176 -27.73 52.09 -2.06
N ALA A 177 -26.55 52.23 -2.65
CA ALA A 177 -25.78 53.48 -2.68
C ALA A 177 -26.34 54.52 -3.69
N VAL A 178 -27.11 54.09 -4.69
CA VAL A 178 -27.72 54.97 -5.71
C VAL A 178 -29.09 55.51 -5.24
N HIS A 179 -29.70 54.88 -4.26
CA HIS A 179 -30.95 55.37 -3.61
C HIS A 179 -30.65 56.29 -2.44
#